data_9f4319c2719b064871a5f84e05c527ff
#
_entry.id   9f4319c2719b064871a5f84e05c527ff
#
_cell.length_a   1.000
_cell.length_b   1.000
_cell.length_c   1.000
_cell.angle_alpha   90.00
_cell.angle_beta   90.00
_cell.angle_gamma   90.00
#
_symmetry.space_group_name_H-M   'P 1'
#
loop_
_entity.id
_entity.type
_entity.pdbx_description
1 polymer ?
#
loop_
_entity_poly.entity_id
_entity_poly.type
_entity_poly.pdbx_seq_one_letter_code
_entity_poly.pdbx_strand_id
1 'polypeptide(L)'
;MLSRSFVLIATLVAALPLVAVAPSEPPIGGNGGRGMAVLRPCASAQLRAAVASQTGAMLHRELRITLTNVSARACAIDGFPAVRLLDELDRPQIVAESFSRVPRLFTIGPAQAAAFLMRVATGDGVTSYRTVHKLAIIPPGDTAPILLAVELPVAPTIDVTALFSAALVEFAAPRTPGE
;
A
#
# COMPACT_ATOMS: atom_id res chain seq x y z
N MET A 1 28.30 -0.29 -69.59
CA MET A 1 28.64 0.43 -68.34
C MET A 1 28.55 -0.58 -67.22
N LEU A 2 29.73 -1.12 -66.83
CA LEU A 2 29.83 -2.16 -65.79
C LEU A 2 30.05 -1.49 -64.42
N SER A 3 29.13 -1.72 -63.48
CA SER A 3 29.29 -1.31 -62.09
C SER A 3 29.88 -2.47 -61.30
N ARG A 4 31.07 -2.30 -60.74
CA ARG A 4 31.78 -3.28 -59.91
C ARG A 4 31.36 -3.05 -58.45
N SER A 5 30.66 -4.02 -57.85
CA SER A 5 30.42 -4.06 -56.43
C SER A 5 31.63 -4.63 -55.69
N PHE A 6 32.23 -3.82 -54.80
CA PHE A 6 33.25 -4.24 -53.84
C PHE A 6 32.57 -4.82 -52.61
N VAL A 7 32.84 -6.11 -52.34
CA VAL A 7 32.44 -6.75 -51.06
C VAL A 7 33.60 -6.59 -50.08
N LEU A 8 33.39 -5.83 -49.02
CA LEU A 8 34.29 -5.69 -47.88
C LEU A 8 33.97 -6.78 -46.88
N ILE A 9 34.88 -7.75 -46.72
CA ILE A 9 34.82 -8.77 -45.66
C ILE A 9 35.47 -8.18 -44.43
N ALA A 10 34.67 -7.88 -43.39
CA ALA A 10 35.15 -7.46 -42.07
C ALA A 10 35.38 -8.73 -41.22
N THR A 11 36.63 -9.02 -40.92
CA THR A 11 37.03 -10.06 -39.97
C THR A 11 36.83 -9.57 -38.52
N LEU A 12 35.89 -10.20 -37.82
CA LEU A 12 35.60 -9.96 -36.42
C LEU A 12 36.60 -10.78 -35.56
N VAL A 13 37.54 -10.12 -34.92
CA VAL A 13 38.44 -10.73 -33.92
C VAL A 13 37.69 -10.71 -32.56
N ALA A 14 37.27 -11.87 -32.10
CA ALA A 14 36.67 -12.06 -30.79
C ALA A 14 37.77 -12.09 -29.73
N ALA A 15 37.85 -11.05 -28.90
CA ALA A 15 38.67 -11.02 -27.69
C ALA A 15 37.91 -11.70 -26.54
N LEU A 16 38.41 -12.84 -26.08
CA LEU A 16 37.94 -13.52 -24.88
C LEU A 16 38.40 -12.76 -23.62
N PRO A 17 37.53 -12.39 -22.68
CA PRO A 17 37.97 -11.83 -21.41
C PRO A 17 38.54 -12.93 -20.51
N LEU A 18 39.76 -12.75 -20.03
CA LEU A 18 40.35 -13.53 -18.95
C LEU A 18 39.55 -13.23 -17.66
N VAL A 19 38.81 -14.22 -17.17
CA VAL A 19 38.17 -14.16 -15.85
C VAL A 19 39.24 -14.46 -14.81
N ALA A 20 39.73 -13.44 -14.10
CA ALA A 20 40.55 -13.59 -12.91
C ALA A 20 39.70 -14.12 -11.77
N VAL A 21 39.90 -15.38 -11.38
CA VAL A 21 39.33 -15.97 -10.16
C VAL A 21 40.12 -15.39 -8.96
N ALA A 22 39.52 -14.50 -8.19
CA ALA A 22 40.06 -14.05 -6.93
C ALA A 22 39.94 -15.17 -5.88
N PRO A 23 40.97 -15.39 -5.04
CA PRO A 23 40.88 -16.34 -3.95
C PRO A 23 39.85 -15.87 -2.92
N SER A 24 38.88 -16.72 -2.63
CA SER A 24 37.88 -16.51 -1.58
C SER A 24 38.56 -16.66 -0.21
N GLU A 25 38.77 -15.57 0.52
CA GLU A 25 39.11 -15.64 1.94
C GLU A 25 37.92 -16.19 2.71
N PRO A 26 38.13 -17.17 3.63
CA PRO A 26 37.05 -17.66 4.47
C PRO A 26 36.59 -16.53 5.42
N PRO A 27 35.29 -16.35 5.65
CA PRO A 27 34.79 -15.34 6.57
C PRO A 27 35.26 -15.69 8.00
N ILE A 28 36.07 -14.82 8.59
CA ILE A 28 36.41 -14.86 10.01
C ILE A 28 35.10 -14.74 10.77
N GLY A 29 34.79 -15.75 11.60
CA GLY A 29 33.58 -15.83 12.39
C GLY A 29 33.38 -14.60 13.27
N GLY A 30 32.61 -13.65 12.76
CA GLY A 30 32.08 -12.56 13.55
C GLY A 30 30.92 -13.08 14.37
N ASN A 31 31.04 -13.03 15.70
CA ASN A 31 29.98 -13.24 16.67
C ASN A 31 28.68 -12.58 16.16
N GLY A 32 27.73 -13.42 15.78
CA GLY A 32 26.40 -13.01 15.32
C GLY A 32 25.59 -12.36 16.44
N GLY A 33 25.90 -11.14 16.78
CA GLY A 33 24.90 -10.25 17.35
C GLY A 33 23.78 -10.16 16.33
N ARG A 34 22.64 -10.81 16.61
CA ARG A 34 21.39 -10.59 15.89
C ARG A 34 21.00 -9.13 16.15
N GLY A 35 21.65 -8.21 15.42
CA GLY A 35 21.16 -6.86 15.33
C GLY A 35 19.71 -6.96 14.86
N MET A 36 18.79 -6.57 15.72
CA MET A 36 17.39 -6.43 15.32
C MET A 36 17.39 -5.48 14.13
N ALA A 37 17.19 -6.02 12.94
CA ALA A 37 17.07 -5.22 11.75
C ALA A 37 15.91 -4.25 12.00
N VAL A 38 16.23 -2.98 12.18
CA VAL A 38 15.21 -1.93 12.30
C VAL A 38 14.47 -1.89 10.97
N LEU A 39 13.28 -2.44 10.95
CA LEU A 39 12.42 -2.43 9.77
C LEU A 39 12.06 -0.98 9.45
N ARG A 40 12.23 -0.60 8.21
CA ARG A 40 11.83 0.73 7.73
C ARG A 40 10.31 0.82 7.66
N PRO A 41 9.73 2.01 7.86
CA PRO A 41 8.32 2.23 7.59
C PRO A 41 7.96 1.84 6.15
N CYS A 42 6.74 1.39 5.96
CA CYS A 42 6.23 1.07 4.62
C CYS A 42 6.05 2.35 3.81
N ALA A 43 6.72 2.43 2.66
CA ALA A 43 6.52 3.53 1.72
C ALA A 43 5.30 3.26 0.81
N SER A 44 4.63 4.31 0.38
CA SER A 44 3.47 4.25 -0.53
C SER A 44 3.76 3.46 -1.79
N ALA A 45 4.96 3.62 -2.36
CA ALA A 45 5.41 2.89 -3.55
C ALA A 45 5.51 1.37 -3.35
N GLN A 46 5.55 0.89 -2.10
CA GLN A 46 5.58 -0.52 -1.74
C GLN A 46 4.19 -1.10 -1.49
N LEU A 47 3.17 -0.25 -1.44
CA LEU A 47 1.83 -0.62 -1.03
C LEU A 47 0.83 -0.46 -2.16
N ARG A 48 -0.13 -1.37 -2.22
CA ARG A 48 -1.31 -1.28 -3.08
C ARG A 48 -2.56 -1.20 -2.22
N ALA A 49 -3.37 -0.17 -2.43
CA ALA A 49 -4.65 -0.02 -1.75
C ALA A 49 -5.77 -0.72 -2.52
N ALA A 50 -6.71 -1.31 -1.78
CA ALA A 50 -7.95 -1.87 -2.35
C ALA A 50 -9.09 -1.78 -1.32
N VAL A 51 -10.33 -1.64 -1.79
CA VAL A 51 -11.52 -1.84 -0.96
C VAL A 51 -11.76 -3.34 -0.84
N ALA A 52 -11.55 -3.89 0.35
CA ALA A 52 -11.74 -5.32 0.61
C ALA A 52 -13.22 -5.67 0.85
N SER A 53 -13.95 -4.79 1.52
CA SER A 53 -15.39 -4.92 1.74
C SER A 53 -16.02 -3.56 1.99
N GLN A 54 -17.32 -3.50 1.70
CA GLN A 54 -18.15 -2.34 1.99
C GLN A 54 -19.45 -2.83 2.60
N THR A 55 -19.80 -2.29 3.75
CA THR A 55 -21.06 -2.56 4.42
C THR A 55 -21.83 -1.25 4.63
N GLY A 56 -23.15 -1.32 4.61
CA GLY A 56 -24.03 -0.18 4.85
C GLY A 56 -24.98 -0.47 6.02
N ALA A 57 -25.09 0.50 6.91
CA ALA A 57 -26.14 0.54 7.92
C ALA A 57 -26.84 1.90 7.83
N MET A 58 -28.04 2.01 8.38
CA MET A 58 -29.01 3.12 8.14
C MET A 58 -28.45 4.52 7.89
N LEU A 59 -27.34 4.93 8.52
CA LEU A 59 -26.79 6.29 8.42
C LEU A 59 -25.30 6.31 8.14
N HIS A 60 -24.67 5.14 7.88
CA HIS A 60 -23.24 5.04 7.70
C HIS A 60 -22.90 4.01 6.62
N ARG A 61 -21.80 4.27 5.91
CA ARG A 61 -21.07 3.25 5.16
C ARG A 61 -19.75 2.99 5.85
N GLU A 62 -19.41 1.72 5.98
CA GLU A 62 -18.12 1.31 6.45
C GLU A 62 -17.36 0.61 5.31
N LEU A 63 -16.19 1.13 5.00
CA LEU A 63 -15.26 0.55 4.03
C LEU A 63 -14.10 -0.07 4.79
N ARG A 64 -13.83 -1.34 4.50
CA ARG A 64 -12.58 -1.96 4.87
C ARG A 64 -11.59 -1.78 3.73
N ILE A 65 -10.52 -1.05 3.99
CA ILE A 65 -9.48 -0.77 3.01
C ILE A 65 -8.24 -1.56 3.41
N THR A 66 -7.65 -2.26 2.46
CA THR A 66 -6.39 -3.01 2.63
C THR A 66 -5.25 -2.30 1.94
N LEU A 67 -4.06 -2.35 2.58
CA LEU A 67 -2.78 -1.91 2.05
C LEU A 67 -1.89 -3.14 1.93
N THR A 68 -1.77 -3.70 0.74
CA THR A 68 -0.96 -4.89 0.47
C THR A 68 0.46 -4.51 0.13
N ASN A 69 1.45 -5.10 0.80
CA ASN A 69 2.85 -4.94 0.44
C ASN A 69 3.15 -5.70 -0.85
N VAL A 70 3.38 -4.96 -1.93
CA VAL A 70 3.71 -5.51 -3.25
C VAL A 70 5.20 -5.58 -3.52
N SER A 71 6.02 -5.18 -2.54
CA SER A 71 7.49 -5.28 -2.64
C SER A 71 8.00 -6.64 -2.17
N ALA A 72 9.26 -6.95 -2.51
CA ALA A 72 9.93 -8.16 -2.05
C ALA A 72 10.50 -8.06 -0.61
N ARG A 73 10.29 -6.94 0.09
CA ARG A 73 10.85 -6.68 1.42
C ARG A 73 9.75 -6.43 2.43
N ALA A 74 9.95 -6.94 3.64
CA ALA A 74 9.08 -6.59 4.75
C ALA A 74 9.29 -5.12 5.16
N CYS A 75 8.23 -4.48 5.65
CA CYS A 75 8.25 -3.14 6.19
C CYS A 75 7.39 -3.04 7.46
N ALA A 76 7.63 -2.04 8.27
CA ALA A 76 6.88 -1.78 9.48
C ALA A 76 5.73 -0.80 9.22
N ILE A 77 4.63 -0.98 9.91
CA ILE A 77 3.49 -0.06 9.85
C ILE A 77 2.99 0.21 11.26
N ASP A 78 2.77 1.48 11.59
CA ASP A 78 2.31 1.92 12.91
C ASP A 78 1.52 3.21 12.77
N GLY A 79 0.35 3.27 13.37
CA GLY A 79 -0.43 4.51 13.41
C GLY A 79 -1.69 4.47 12.55
N PHE A 80 -2.11 5.67 12.20
CA PHE A 80 -3.28 5.94 11.37
C PHE A 80 -2.85 6.33 9.97
N PRO A 81 -3.51 5.84 8.93
CA PRO A 81 -3.34 6.42 7.60
C PRO A 81 -4.01 7.80 7.57
N ALA A 82 -3.40 8.77 6.92
CA ALA A 82 -4.11 9.98 6.56
C ALA A 82 -4.93 9.72 5.31
N VAL A 83 -6.22 10.10 5.33
CA VAL A 83 -7.14 9.86 4.20
C VAL A 83 -7.69 11.20 3.73
N ARG A 84 -7.50 11.52 2.47
CA ARG A 84 -8.11 12.69 1.83
C ARG A 84 -9.14 12.23 0.82
N LEU A 85 -10.30 12.82 0.87
CA LEU A 85 -11.38 12.59 -0.08
C LEU A 85 -11.22 13.55 -1.25
N LEU A 86 -11.19 13.03 -2.47
CA LEU A 86 -11.01 13.82 -3.68
C LEU A 86 -12.27 13.77 -4.56
N ASP A 87 -12.66 14.92 -5.10
CA ASP A 87 -13.72 15.00 -6.12
C ASP A 87 -13.21 14.57 -7.51
N GLU A 88 -14.05 14.64 -8.52
CA GLU A 88 -13.71 14.29 -9.92
C GLU A 88 -12.57 15.13 -10.50
N LEU A 89 -12.33 16.31 -9.97
CA LEU A 89 -11.25 17.20 -10.39
C LEU A 89 -10.00 17.08 -9.52
N ASP A 90 -9.90 15.98 -8.71
CA ASP A 90 -8.83 15.72 -7.76
C ASP A 90 -8.66 16.83 -6.68
N ARG A 91 -9.70 17.61 -6.42
CA ARG A 91 -9.68 18.61 -5.36
C ARG A 91 -10.04 17.99 -4.04
N PRO A 92 -9.25 18.25 -2.99
CA PRO A 92 -9.53 17.71 -1.67
C PRO A 92 -10.83 18.31 -1.11
N GLN A 93 -11.67 17.43 -0.59
CA GLN A 93 -12.86 17.82 0.15
C GLN A 93 -12.47 18.00 1.62
N ILE A 94 -12.93 19.10 2.22
CA ILE A 94 -12.73 19.34 3.64
C ILE A 94 -13.73 18.50 4.42
N VAL A 95 -13.21 17.58 5.23
CA VAL A 95 -14.00 16.72 6.11
C VAL A 95 -13.40 16.75 7.51
N ALA A 96 -14.23 16.63 8.52
CA ALA A 96 -13.76 16.42 9.88
C ALA A 96 -13.41 14.93 10.04
N GLU A 97 -12.19 14.68 10.52
CA GLU A 97 -11.71 13.32 10.77
C GLU A 97 -11.79 13.03 12.28
N SER A 98 -12.21 11.82 12.61
CA SER A 98 -12.06 11.25 13.93
C SER A 98 -11.22 9.96 13.81
N PHE A 99 -10.49 9.64 14.89
CA PHE A 99 -9.62 8.48 14.92
C PHE A 99 -10.06 7.53 16.03
N SER A 100 -10.20 6.27 15.67
CA SER A 100 -10.60 5.22 16.60
C SER A 100 -9.58 4.08 16.62
N ARG A 101 -9.52 3.36 17.74
CA ARG A 101 -8.57 2.31 18.08
C ARG A 101 -7.16 2.82 18.40
N VAL A 102 -6.45 2.02 19.15
CA VAL A 102 -5.05 2.30 19.54
C VAL A 102 -4.11 1.74 18.46
N PRO A 103 -3.18 2.56 17.95
CA PRO A 103 -2.16 2.08 17.01
C PRO A 103 -1.31 0.98 17.62
N ARG A 104 -0.86 0.05 16.79
CA ARG A 104 0.10 -0.99 17.17
C ARG A 104 1.08 -1.18 16.04
N LEU A 105 2.36 -1.13 16.40
CA LEU A 105 3.42 -1.47 15.46
C LEU A 105 3.33 -2.95 15.07
N PHE A 106 3.33 -3.23 13.79
CA PHE A 106 3.45 -4.58 13.23
C PHE A 106 4.17 -4.56 11.89
N THR A 107 4.58 -5.74 11.44
CA THR A 107 5.31 -5.93 10.20
C THR A 107 4.40 -6.55 9.15
N ILE A 108 4.48 -6.06 7.92
CA ILE A 108 3.88 -6.71 6.76
C ILE A 108 4.97 -7.18 5.81
N GLY A 109 5.04 -8.50 5.63
CA GLY A 109 5.93 -9.14 4.65
C GLY A 109 5.42 -8.98 3.22
N PRO A 110 6.18 -9.49 2.23
CA PRO A 110 5.73 -9.55 0.84
C PRO A 110 4.37 -10.22 0.72
N ALA A 111 3.48 -9.64 -0.07
CA ALA A 111 2.10 -10.07 -0.31
C ALA A 111 1.18 -10.04 0.95
N GLN A 112 1.68 -9.65 2.13
CA GLN A 112 0.85 -9.45 3.31
C GLN A 112 0.20 -8.07 3.29
N ALA A 113 -0.90 -7.92 4.02
CA ALA A 113 -1.66 -6.68 4.05
C ALA A 113 -1.92 -6.17 5.47
N ALA A 114 -1.91 -4.85 5.59
CA ALA A 114 -2.56 -4.12 6.67
C ALA A 114 -3.98 -3.75 6.24
N ALA A 115 -4.86 -3.48 7.20
CA ALA A 115 -6.19 -2.96 6.93
C ALA A 115 -6.55 -1.83 7.89
N PHE A 116 -7.47 -1.00 7.47
CA PHE A 116 -8.17 -0.05 8.33
C PHE A 116 -9.64 0.05 7.92
N LEU A 117 -10.46 0.51 8.83
CA LEU A 117 -11.87 0.80 8.55
C LEU A 117 -12.04 2.31 8.38
N MET A 118 -12.78 2.71 7.38
CA MET A 118 -13.23 4.07 7.17
C MET A 118 -14.76 4.09 7.23
N ARG A 119 -15.31 4.79 8.19
CA ARG A 119 -16.76 4.97 8.32
C ARG A 119 -17.11 6.37 7.82
N VAL A 120 -18.09 6.42 6.93
CA VAL A 120 -18.61 7.66 6.36
C VAL A 120 -20.10 7.77 6.70
N ALA A 121 -20.52 8.94 7.15
CA ALA A 121 -21.93 9.22 7.34
C ALA A 121 -22.63 9.35 5.99
N THR A 122 -23.79 8.73 5.83
CA THR A 122 -24.50 8.68 4.53
C THR A 122 -25.97 9.09 4.61
N GLY A 123 -26.45 9.61 5.71
CA GLY A 123 -27.88 9.88 5.87
C GLY A 123 -28.22 11.04 6.78
N ASP A 124 -29.38 11.52 6.60
CA ASP A 124 -30.29 12.36 7.35
C ASP A 124 -29.81 13.71 7.90
N GLY A 125 -30.41 14.76 7.37
CA GLY A 125 -30.29 16.13 7.81
C GLY A 125 -29.12 16.89 7.18
N VAL A 126 -28.30 16.26 6.35
CA VAL A 126 -27.26 16.95 5.59
C VAL A 126 -27.79 17.28 4.22
N THR A 127 -28.03 18.55 3.95
CA THR A 127 -28.63 19.06 2.70
C THR A 127 -27.70 19.04 1.51
N SER A 128 -26.44 18.65 1.66
CA SER A 128 -25.49 18.56 0.55
C SER A 128 -24.55 17.37 0.70
N TYR A 129 -24.85 16.29 -0.05
CA TYR A 129 -23.91 15.20 -0.23
C TYR A 129 -22.89 15.60 -1.30
N ARG A 130 -21.63 15.38 -0.99
CA ARG A 130 -20.57 15.46 -2.00
C ARG A 130 -20.27 14.06 -2.49
N THR A 131 -20.01 13.92 -3.78
CA THR A 131 -19.52 12.66 -4.35
C THR A 131 -17.99 12.67 -4.31
N VAL A 132 -17.44 11.60 -3.78
CA VAL A 132 -16.01 11.33 -3.75
C VAL A 132 -15.71 10.29 -4.82
N HIS A 133 -14.76 10.58 -5.69
CA HIS A 133 -14.34 9.70 -6.77
C HIS A 133 -13.00 9.02 -6.49
N LYS A 134 -12.21 9.56 -5.58
CA LYS A 134 -10.93 8.98 -5.18
C LYS A 134 -10.63 9.22 -3.71
N LEU A 135 -9.92 8.27 -3.12
CA LEU A 135 -9.25 8.43 -1.83
C LEU A 135 -7.76 8.60 -2.08
N ALA A 136 -7.14 9.59 -1.47
CA ALA A 136 -5.70 9.70 -1.35
C ALA A 136 -5.30 9.21 0.04
N ILE A 137 -4.69 8.03 0.11
CA ILE A 137 -4.33 7.34 1.36
C ILE A 137 -2.83 7.51 1.56
N ILE A 138 -2.43 8.13 2.65
CA ILE A 138 -1.02 8.34 3.00
C ILE A 138 -0.69 7.41 4.17
N PRO A 139 0.19 6.41 3.99
CA PRO A 139 0.61 5.53 5.06
C PRO A 139 1.35 6.30 6.18
N PRO A 140 1.29 5.83 7.44
CA PRO A 140 2.05 6.42 8.52
C PRO A 140 3.55 6.45 8.20
N GLY A 141 4.18 7.61 8.42
CA GLY A 141 5.62 7.80 8.16
C GLY A 141 5.98 8.10 6.70
N ASP A 142 5.01 8.21 5.80
CA ASP A 142 5.21 8.65 4.42
C ASP A 142 4.49 9.98 4.15
N THR A 143 4.77 10.57 3.00
CA THR A 143 4.13 11.81 2.52
C THR A 143 3.43 11.63 1.17
N ALA A 144 3.78 10.57 0.43
CA ALA A 144 3.22 10.29 -0.87
C ALA A 144 1.86 9.57 -0.75
N PRO A 145 0.83 9.99 -1.48
CA PRO A 145 -0.47 9.34 -1.45
C PRO A 145 -0.52 8.09 -2.35
N ILE A 146 -1.28 7.10 -1.92
CA ILE A 146 -1.78 6.02 -2.76
C ILE A 146 -3.18 6.41 -3.20
N LEU A 147 -3.43 6.50 -4.50
CA LEU A 147 -4.75 6.85 -5.02
C LEU A 147 -5.59 5.58 -5.18
N LEU A 148 -6.79 5.60 -4.62
CA LEU A 148 -7.77 4.53 -4.71
C LEU A 148 -9.08 5.09 -5.30
N ALA A 149 -9.50 4.59 -6.45
CA ALA A 149 -10.78 4.95 -7.06
C ALA A 149 -11.93 4.40 -6.21
N VAL A 150 -12.90 5.26 -5.92
CA VAL A 150 -14.14 4.93 -5.19
C VAL A 150 -15.26 5.81 -5.72
N GLU A 151 -16.49 5.41 -5.46
CA GLU A 151 -17.65 6.28 -5.69
C GLU A 151 -18.52 6.26 -4.44
N LEU A 152 -18.45 7.35 -3.68
CA LEU A 152 -19.11 7.44 -2.38
C LEU A 152 -19.81 8.79 -2.23
N PRO A 153 -21.09 8.81 -1.88
CA PRO A 153 -21.67 9.98 -1.27
C PRO A 153 -21.15 10.11 0.17
N VAL A 154 -20.50 11.20 0.51
CA VAL A 154 -19.97 11.41 1.86
C VAL A 154 -20.54 12.67 2.50
N ALA A 155 -20.90 12.55 3.76
CA ALA A 155 -21.11 13.68 4.63
C ALA A 155 -19.76 14.32 5.05
N PRO A 156 -19.76 15.49 5.66
CA PRO A 156 -18.54 16.22 6.01
C PRO A 156 -17.69 15.57 7.11
N THR A 157 -18.05 14.39 7.60
CA THR A 157 -17.33 13.68 8.67
C THR A 157 -16.98 12.26 8.27
N ILE A 158 -15.76 11.85 8.57
CA ILE A 158 -15.29 10.47 8.47
C ILE A 158 -14.65 10.02 9.78
N ASP A 159 -14.75 8.72 10.07
CA ASP A 159 -14.01 8.06 11.14
C ASP A 159 -13.02 7.05 10.54
N VAL A 160 -11.76 7.14 10.94
CA VAL A 160 -10.68 6.31 10.43
C VAL A 160 -10.05 5.53 11.59
N THR A 161 -9.96 4.20 11.46
CA THR A 161 -9.29 3.38 12.48
C THR A 161 -7.78 3.37 12.29
N ALA A 162 -7.05 3.06 13.37
CA ALA A 162 -5.65 2.67 13.25
C ALA A 162 -5.51 1.43 12.35
N LEU A 163 -4.36 1.32 11.70
CA LEU A 163 -4.01 0.15 10.89
C LEU A 163 -3.88 -1.09 11.78
N PHE A 164 -4.30 -2.23 11.26
CA PHE A 164 -4.21 -3.54 11.88
C PHE A 164 -3.85 -4.61 10.84
N SER A 165 -3.31 -5.74 11.29
CA SER A 165 -3.00 -6.85 10.38
C SER A 165 -4.27 -7.39 9.74
N ALA A 166 -4.32 -7.45 8.42
CA ALA A 166 -5.50 -7.95 7.69
C ALA A 166 -5.79 -9.44 7.99
N ALA A 167 -4.76 -10.23 8.32
CA ALA A 167 -4.89 -11.64 8.69
C ALA A 167 -5.70 -11.86 9.99
N LEU A 168 -5.72 -10.88 10.90
CA LEU A 168 -6.45 -11.01 12.17
C LEU A 168 -7.97 -10.92 12.05
N VAL A 169 -8.50 -10.54 10.90
CA VAL A 169 -9.94 -10.30 10.71
C VAL A 169 -10.66 -11.48 10.08
N GLU A 170 -9.94 -12.42 9.50
CA GLU A 170 -10.54 -13.64 8.94
C GLU A 170 -11.16 -14.54 10.02
N PHE A 171 -10.74 -14.39 11.28
CA PHE A 171 -11.31 -15.12 12.43
C PHE A 171 -12.56 -14.46 13.05
N ALA A 172 -12.94 -13.27 12.60
CA ALA A 172 -14.09 -12.54 13.13
C ALA A 172 -15.31 -12.55 12.18
N ALA A 173 -15.37 -13.47 11.24
CA ALA A 173 -16.60 -13.73 10.50
C ALA A 173 -17.68 -14.16 11.52
N PRO A 174 -18.85 -13.51 11.55
CA PRO A 174 -19.92 -13.92 12.44
C PRO A 174 -20.25 -15.39 12.13
N ARG A 175 -20.16 -16.24 13.14
CA ARG A 175 -20.72 -17.60 13.05
C ARG A 175 -22.19 -17.39 12.74
N THR A 176 -22.64 -17.86 11.60
CA THR A 176 -24.07 -17.96 11.30
C THR A 176 -24.73 -18.72 12.45
N PRO A 177 -25.71 -18.14 13.17
CA PRO A 177 -26.45 -18.91 14.16
C PRO A 177 -27.43 -19.80 13.38
N GLY A 178 -27.18 -21.11 13.36
CA GLY A 178 -28.13 -22.07 12.82
C GLY A 178 -27.53 -23.15 11.94
N GLU A 179 -26.92 -24.15 12.56
CA GLU A 179 -27.03 -25.58 12.23
C GLU A 179 -27.16 -26.37 13.52
#